data_52396c803658c0d8d7e96571cf7a14f3
#
_entry.id   52396c803658c0d8d7e96571cf7a14f3
#
_cell.length_a   1.000
_cell.length_b   1.000
_cell.length_c   1.000
_cell.angle_alpha   90.00
_cell.angle_beta   90.00
_cell.angle_gamma   90.00
#
_symmetry.space_group_name_H-M   'P 1'
#
loop_
_entity.id
_entity.type
_entity.pdbx_description
1 polymer ?
#
loop_
_entity_poly.entity_id
_entity_poly.type
_entity_poly.pdbx_seq_one_letter_code
_entity_poly.pdbx_strand_id
1 'polypeptide(L)'
;MTIRKFKFKKVNSTNNTAIKIIKSTNLDYGMIISETQKKGKGQYGRKWISYKGNLFVSFFYNLNRINLSIKQLTRINCLLVKKLISNFYKKKIVFKSPNDLFINKKKISGILQETITNNNHK
;
A
#
# COMPACT_ATOMS: atom_id res chain seq x y z
N MET A 1 -6.85 3.73 19.09
CA MET A 1 -6.82 4.29 17.71
C MET A 1 -7.68 3.43 16.79
N THR A 2 -8.64 4.03 16.13
CA THR A 2 -9.51 3.34 15.19
C THR A 2 -9.21 3.81 13.78
N ILE A 3 -8.77 2.89 12.90
CA ILE A 3 -8.52 3.20 11.51
C ILE A 3 -9.84 3.12 10.74
N ARG A 4 -10.19 4.19 10.03
CA ARG A 4 -11.34 4.19 9.17
C ARG A 4 -11.08 3.34 7.93
N LYS A 5 -11.99 2.39 7.66
CA LYS A 5 -11.88 1.45 6.56
C LYS A 5 -12.89 1.80 5.48
N PHE A 6 -12.40 1.87 4.24
CA PHE A 6 -13.23 2.07 3.06
C PHE A 6 -13.16 0.82 2.20
N LYS A 7 -14.26 0.11 2.07
CA LYS A 7 -14.33 -1.17 1.35
C LYS A 7 -15.04 -1.00 0.01
N PHE A 8 -14.46 -1.55 -1.03
CA PHE A 8 -14.98 -1.47 -2.40
C PHE A 8 -14.95 -2.85 -3.06
N LYS A 9 -15.88 -3.10 -3.96
CA LYS A 9 -15.80 -4.26 -4.84
C LYS A 9 -14.78 -4.05 -5.95
N LYS A 10 -14.72 -2.82 -6.48
CA LYS A 10 -13.86 -2.46 -7.61
C LYS A 10 -13.48 -1.00 -7.54
N VAL A 11 -12.21 -0.74 -7.76
CA VAL A 11 -11.66 0.61 -7.90
C VAL A 11 -10.70 0.62 -9.08
N ASN A 12 -10.33 1.80 -9.56
CA ASN A 12 -9.25 1.88 -10.55
C ASN A 12 -7.93 1.47 -9.89
N SER A 13 -7.62 2.07 -8.75
CA SER A 13 -6.45 1.75 -7.95
C SER A 13 -6.74 2.14 -6.51
N THR A 14 -6.37 1.31 -5.54
CA THR A 14 -6.56 1.64 -4.13
C THR A 14 -5.78 2.89 -3.73
N ASN A 15 -4.58 3.10 -4.30
CA ASN A 15 -3.80 4.32 -4.06
C ASN A 15 -4.51 5.56 -4.63
N ASN A 16 -5.03 5.49 -5.85
CA ASN A 16 -5.77 6.62 -6.43
C ASN A 16 -7.03 6.94 -5.63
N THR A 17 -7.72 5.92 -5.14
CA THR A 17 -8.89 6.10 -4.27
C THR A 17 -8.48 6.75 -2.95
N ALA A 18 -7.37 6.33 -2.35
CA ALA A 18 -6.82 6.95 -1.15
C ALA A 18 -6.54 8.44 -1.37
N ILE A 19 -5.93 8.79 -2.49
CA ILE A 19 -5.63 10.19 -2.83
C ILE A 19 -6.92 11.02 -2.90
N LYS A 20 -7.96 10.49 -3.53
CA LYS A 20 -9.26 11.19 -3.59
C LYS A 20 -9.86 11.40 -2.21
N ILE A 21 -9.78 10.40 -1.34
CA ILE A 21 -10.32 10.49 0.02
C ILE A 21 -9.51 11.50 0.85
N ILE A 22 -8.20 11.49 0.74
CA ILE A 22 -7.35 12.47 1.43
C ILE A 22 -7.74 13.90 1.02
N LYS A 23 -7.95 14.14 -0.28
CA LYS A 23 -8.27 15.47 -0.80
C LYS A 23 -9.69 15.93 -0.47
N SER A 24 -10.61 15.00 -0.26
CA SER A 24 -12.02 15.30 -0.01
C SER A 24 -12.44 15.22 1.45
N THR A 25 -11.55 14.83 2.35
CA THR A 25 -11.83 14.69 3.78
C THR A 25 -10.73 15.32 4.61
N ASN A 26 -10.95 15.42 5.92
CA ASN A 26 -9.94 15.87 6.88
C ASN A 26 -9.29 14.71 7.63
N LEU A 27 -9.35 13.51 7.08
CA LEU A 27 -8.76 12.34 7.72
C LEU A 27 -7.25 12.34 7.57
N ASP A 28 -6.54 12.11 8.68
CA ASP A 28 -5.08 12.03 8.71
C ASP A 28 -4.56 10.63 8.41
N TYR A 29 -5.39 9.62 8.57
CA TYR A 29 -5.03 8.24 8.30
C TYR A 29 -6.27 7.41 8.00
N GLY A 30 -6.09 6.34 7.22
CA GLY A 30 -7.16 5.44 6.86
C GLY A 30 -6.68 4.28 6.03
N MET A 31 -7.61 3.41 5.67
CA MET A 31 -7.33 2.21 4.88
C MET A 31 -8.38 2.05 3.80
N ILE A 32 -7.94 1.81 2.59
CA ILE A 32 -8.78 1.45 1.46
C ILE A 32 -8.51 0.00 1.09
N ILE A 33 -9.56 -0.80 0.96
CA ILE A 33 -9.47 -2.18 0.52
C ILE A 33 -10.46 -2.42 -0.62
N SER A 34 -10.03 -3.15 -1.66
CA SER A 34 -10.88 -3.49 -2.79
C SER A 34 -10.70 -4.96 -3.17
N GLU A 35 -11.76 -5.57 -3.69
CA GLU A 35 -11.69 -6.95 -4.18
C GLU A 35 -10.92 -7.03 -5.50
N THR A 36 -11.00 -6.00 -6.33
CA THR A 36 -10.31 -5.93 -7.63
C THR A 36 -9.87 -4.51 -7.92
N GLN A 37 -8.87 -4.38 -8.81
CA GLN A 37 -8.45 -3.09 -9.37
C GLN A 37 -8.53 -3.15 -10.88
N LYS A 38 -9.10 -2.12 -11.49
CA LYS A 38 -9.21 -2.01 -12.93
C LYS A 38 -7.93 -1.47 -13.56
N LYS A 39 -7.23 -0.58 -12.85
CA LYS A 39 -6.00 0.07 -13.29
C LYS A 39 -4.97 0.05 -12.18
N GLY A 40 -4.68 -1.15 -11.66
CA GLY A 40 -3.63 -1.32 -10.66
C GLY A 40 -2.29 -0.83 -11.19
N LYS A 41 -1.47 -0.24 -10.32
CA LYS A 41 -0.20 0.34 -10.73
C LYS A 41 0.94 -0.06 -9.81
N GLY A 42 2.12 -0.19 -10.40
CA GLY A 42 3.38 -0.37 -9.71
C GLY A 42 4.26 0.87 -9.87
N GLN A 43 5.53 0.75 -9.52
CA GLN A 43 6.49 1.85 -9.68
C GLN A 43 6.70 2.19 -11.15
N TYR A 44 7.01 3.47 -11.41
CA TYR A 44 7.38 3.99 -12.72
C TYR A 44 6.33 3.75 -13.80
N GLY A 45 5.05 3.86 -13.44
CA GLY A 45 3.94 3.70 -14.39
C GLY A 45 3.67 2.27 -14.82
N ARG A 46 4.29 1.29 -14.19
CA ARG A 46 4.04 -0.12 -14.49
C ARG A 46 2.62 -0.50 -14.10
N LYS A 47 2.02 -1.40 -14.88
CA LYS A 47 0.70 -1.95 -14.57
C LYS A 47 0.84 -3.07 -13.56
N TRP A 48 -0.08 -3.10 -12.61
CA TRP A 48 -0.21 -4.18 -11.65
C TRP A 48 -1.48 -4.96 -11.93
N ILE A 49 -1.33 -6.20 -12.39
CA ILE A 49 -2.48 -7.06 -12.69
C ILE A 49 -3.15 -7.46 -11.38
N SER A 50 -4.47 -7.26 -11.32
CA SER A 50 -5.21 -7.32 -10.05
C SER A 50 -6.39 -8.28 -10.15
N TYR A 51 -6.09 -9.58 -10.10
CA TYR A 51 -7.13 -10.60 -10.12
C TYR A 51 -7.84 -10.71 -8.79
N LYS A 52 -9.15 -10.98 -8.84
CA LYS A 52 -9.94 -11.29 -7.65
C LYS A 52 -9.33 -12.46 -6.88
N GLY A 53 -9.38 -12.39 -5.55
CA GLY A 53 -8.78 -13.40 -4.67
C GLY A 53 -7.47 -12.95 -4.05
N ASN A 54 -6.88 -11.87 -4.54
CA ASN A 54 -5.70 -11.27 -3.95
C ASN A 54 -6.09 -10.09 -3.05
N LEU A 55 -5.17 -9.65 -2.23
CA LEU A 55 -5.38 -8.51 -1.34
C LEU A 55 -4.88 -7.22 -1.99
N PHE A 56 -5.80 -6.29 -2.18
CA PHE A 56 -5.47 -4.93 -2.65
C PHE A 56 -5.87 -3.95 -1.57
N VAL A 57 -4.87 -3.36 -0.93
CA VAL A 57 -5.08 -2.45 0.19
C VAL A 57 -4.09 -1.30 0.11
N SER A 58 -4.57 -0.10 0.43
CA SER A 58 -3.74 1.08 0.61
C SER A 58 -4.00 1.67 1.98
N PHE A 59 -2.92 2.02 2.65
CA PHE A 59 -2.97 2.79 3.89
C PHE A 59 -2.48 4.20 3.59
N PHE A 60 -3.15 5.19 4.16
CA PHE A 60 -2.65 6.56 4.11
C PHE A 60 -2.47 7.12 5.51
N TYR A 61 -1.47 7.94 5.66
CA TYR A 61 -1.16 8.60 6.93
C TYR A 61 -0.33 9.86 6.69
N ASN A 62 -0.38 10.75 7.66
CA ASN A 62 0.32 12.02 7.59
C ASN A 62 1.80 11.84 7.93
N LEU A 63 2.69 12.43 7.12
CA LEU A 63 4.13 12.32 7.30
C LEU A 63 4.76 13.47 8.10
N ASN A 64 3.98 14.45 8.56
CA ASN A 64 4.50 15.69 9.15
C ASN A 64 5.44 15.48 10.34
N ARG A 65 5.28 14.37 11.06
CA ARG A 65 6.11 14.06 12.24
C ARG A 65 7.08 12.91 12.01
N ILE A 66 7.20 12.45 10.78
CA ILE A 66 8.07 11.33 10.42
C ILE A 66 9.32 11.88 9.78
N ASN A 67 10.48 11.59 10.38
CA ASN A 67 11.78 12.06 9.90
C ASN A 67 12.51 10.91 9.20
N LEU A 68 11.90 10.35 8.18
CA LEU A 68 12.45 9.27 7.36
C LEU A 68 12.26 9.61 5.88
N SER A 69 13.20 9.18 5.05
CA SER A 69 13.04 9.29 3.60
C SER A 69 11.97 8.31 3.11
N ILE A 70 11.43 8.57 1.91
CA ILE A 70 10.46 7.65 1.29
C ILE A 70 11.07 6.27 1.08
N LYS A 71 12.34 6.22 0.70
CA LYS A 71 13.07 4.94 0.54
C LYS A 71 13.14 4.16 1.85
N GLN A 72 13.44 4.84 2.96
CA GLN A 72 13.47 4.22 4.29
C GLN A 72 12.09 3.72 4.72
N LEU A 73 11.05 4.53 4.50
CA LEU A 73 9.68 4.14 4.81
C LEU A 73 9.24 2.92 4.00
N THR A 74 9.54 2.89 2.72
CA THR A 74 9.21 1.75 1.86
C THR A 74 9.87 0.47 2.37
N ARG A 75 11.14 0.55 2.73
CA ARG A 75 11.86 -0.60 3.30
C ARG A 75 11.23 -1.08 4.61
N ILE A 76 10.91 -0.16 5.50
CA ILE A 76 10.26 -0.49 6.78
C ILE A 76 8.92 -1.17 6.53
N ASN A 77 8.11 -0.62 5.64
CA ASN A 77 6.81 -1.19 5.31
C ASN A 77 6.93 -2.60 4.72
N CYS A 78 7.90 -2.82 3.85
CA CYS A 78 8.16 -4.16 3.29
C CYS A 78 8.57 -5.16 4.39
N LEU A 79 9.42 -4.74 5.31
CA LEU A 79 9.85 -5.61 6.40
C LEU A 79 8.72 -5.92 7.38
N LEU A 80 7.82 -4.95 7.63
CA LEU A 80 6.63 -5.16 8.46
C LEU A 80 5.68 -6.17 7.82
N VAL A 81 5.43 -6.03 6.53
CA VAL A 81 4.57 -6.97 5.78
C VAL A 81 5.20 -8.37 5.77
N LYS A 82 6.51 -8.46 5.54
CA LYS A 82 7.25 -9.71 5.60
C LYS A 82 7.07 -10.39 6.97
N LYS A 83 7.26 -9.64 8.04
CA LYS A 83 7.08 -10.14 9.40
C LYS A 83 5.67 -10.65 9.65
N LEU A 84 4.67 -9.90 9.19
CA LEU A 84 3.27 -10.28 9.33
C LEU A 84 2.97 -11.58 8.60
N ILE A 85 3.39 -11.71 7.34
CA ILE A 85 3.17 -12.92 6.54
C ILE A 85 3.89 -14.11 7.16
N SER A 86 5.08 -13.90 7.72
CA SER A 86 5.86 -14.96 8.38
C SER A 86 5.14 -15.61 9.56
N ASN A 87 4.16 -14.93 10.17
CA ASN A 87 3.35 -15.50 11.23
C ASN A 87 2.36 -16.56 10.71
N PHE A 88 2.05 -16.54 9.42
CA PHE A 88 1.06 -17.43 8.81
C PHE A 88 1.67 -18.41 7.82
N TYR A 89 2.94 -18.24 7.47
CA TYR A 89 3.56 -19.03 6.42
C TYR A 89 5.00 -19.38 6.79
N LYS A 90 5.29 -20.68 6.84
CA LYS A 90 6.57 -21.19 7.36
C LYS A 90 7.74 -21.09 6.38
N LYS A 91 7.48 -20.93 5.08
CA LYS A 91 8.56 -20.85 4.08
C LYS A 91 9.25 -19.50 4.15
N LYS A 92 10.51 -19.48 3.72
CA LYS A 92 11.32 -18.26 3.70
C LYS A 92 10.72 -17.22 2.77
N ILE A 93 10.56 -16.00 3.30
CA ILE A 93 10.14 -14.84 2.53
C ILE A 93 11.35 -13.97 2.29
N VAL A 94 11.60 -13.61 1.03
CA VAL A 94 12.76 -12.81 0.63
C VAL A 94 12.30 -11.41 0.27
N PHE A 95 12.89 -10.41 0.91
CA PHE A 95 12.74 -9.02 0.52
C PHE A 95 13.69 -8.73 -0.65
N LYS A 96 13.14 -8.23 -1.76
CA LYS A 96 13.92 -7.73 -2.89
C LYS A 96 13.69 -6.23 -3.01
N SER A 97 14.78 -5.48 -2.82
CA SER A 97 14.75 -4.04 -2.93
C SER A 97 14.28 -3.60 -4.33
N PRO A 98 13.49 -2.54 -4.47
CA PRO A 98 13.12 -1.62 -3.39
C PRO A 98 11.83 -1.99 -2.65
N ASN A 99 10.94 -2.81 -3.22
CA ASN A 99 9.56 -2.87 -2.72
C ASN A 99 8.85 -4.23 -2.90
N ASP A 100 9.58 -5.30 -3.14
CA ASP A 100 8.97 -6.59 -3.47
C ASP A 100 9.29 -7.68 -2.45
N LEU A 101 8.34 -8.58 -2.25
CA LEU A 101 8.52 -9.79 -1.46
C LEU A 101 8.35 -11.03 -2.34
N PHE A 102 9.19 -12.03 -2.12
CA PHE A 102 9.21 -13.26 -2.91
C PHE A 102 9.16 -14.50 -2.01
N ILE A 103 8.50 -15.54 -2.50
CA ILE A 103 8.59 -16.91 -1.98
C ILE A 103 8.89 -17.83 -3.15
N ASN A 104 9.95 -18.66 -3.05
CA ASN A 104 10.36 -19.59 -4.10
C ASN A 104 10.52 -18.89 -5.46
N LYS A 105 11.18 -17.73 -5.47
CA LYS A 105 11.42 -16.93 -6.67
C LYS A 105 10.15 -16.37 -7.32
N LYS A 106 9.00 -16.48 -6.65
CA LYS A 106 7.75 -15.89 -7.13
C LYS A 106 7.39 -14.68 -6.28
N LYS A 107 7.01 -13.60 -6.94
CA LYS A 107 6.59 -12.38 -6.29
C LYS A 107 5.23 -12.57 -5.63
N ILE A 108 5.16 -12.35 -4.33
CA ILE A 108 3.92 -12.49 -3.56
C ILE A 108 3.36 -11.16 -3.11
N SER A 109 4.15 -10.11 -3.09
CA SER A 109 3.73 -8.78 -2.66
C SER A 109 4.54 -7.70 -3.35
N GLY A 110 3.88 -6.64 -3.73
CA GLY A 110 4.49 -5.39 -4.17
C GLY A 110 3.90 -4.26 -3.36
N ILE A 111 4.75 -3.34 -2.94
CA ILE A 111 4.34 -2.18 -2.14
C ILE A 111 4.71 -0.92 -2.90
N LEU A 112 3.68 -0.16 -3.29
CA LEU A 112 3.86 1.14 -3.93
C LEU A 112 3.59 2.23 -2.91
N GLN A 113 4.58 3.07 -2.67
CA GLN A 113 4.45 4.20 -1.77
C GLN A 113 4.50 5.49 -2.56
N GLU A 114 3.48 6.31 -2.39
CA GLU A 114 3.36 7.61 -3.04
C GLU A 114 3.15 8.69 -1.99
N THR A 115 3.72 9.85 -2.22
CA THR A 115 3.46 11.03 -1.38
C THR A 115 2.68 12.06 -2.15
N ILE A 116 1.79 12.73 -1.46
CA ILE A 116 1.02 13.84 -2.02
C ILE A 116 1.05 15.02 -1.05
N THR A 117 0.88 16.21 -1.61
CA THR A 117 0.68 17.42 -0.82
C THR A 117 -0.81 17.75 -0.83
N ASN A 118 -1.39 17.91 0.36
CA ASN A 118 -2.79 18.27 0.50
C ASN A 118 -2.92 19.65 1.15
N ASN A 119 -3.19 20.66 0.32
CA ASN A 119 -3.29 22.06 0.78
C ASN A 119 -4.54 22.34 1.62
N ASN A 120 -5.45 21.40 1.74
CA ASN A 120 -6.67 21.53 2.56
C ASN A 120 -6.39 21.33 4.06
N HIS A 121 -5.22 20.84 4.41
CA HIS A 121 -4.76 20.70 5.80
C HIS A 121 -3.84 21.87 6.13
N LYS A 122 -4.42 22.89 6.63
CA LYS A 122 -3.65 24.02 7.16
C LYS A 122 -3.45 23.87 8.66
#